data_33565795b04799e135c2e074f1b42af1
#
_entry.id   33565795b04799e135c2e074f1b42af1
#
_cell.length_a   1.000
_cell.length_b   1.000
_cell.length_c   1.000
_cell.angle_alpha   90.00
_cell.angle_beta   90.00
_cell.angle_gamma   90.00
#
_symmetry.space_group_name_H-M   'P 1'
#
loop_
_entity.id
_entity.type
_entity.pdbx_description
1 polymer ?
#
loop_
_entity_poly.entity_id
_entity_poly.type
_entity_poly.pdbx_seq_one_letter_code
_entity_poly.pdbx_strand_id
1 'polypeptide(L)'
;MNINRRDFIKTGSMVMLGTLAAPSLLGSCTGSESDKAAGISFAMNYFKVSEGDLRKVLAAALEKGGDYADLFFEHSYRNNVGLQDGAVNRASSNIDFGMGVRVLSGDQTGYAYVENVSLDEMLKAARTAARIATGSANTAPINLTEEKHTNNFYSVQTPWDEIAINDKMPFLQKLNDQIFAKDKRVTKVMASLGDTTSHILFCNSEGQIYYDYRPMSALSAVCIMEDNGKIENSYAARAFRMGAEFLTDDLINELAQEAVDKTSILFQAIKPKGGEMPVVMGAGGSGILLHEAIGHAFEADFNRKNTSIFSDQLNKKVCNEHINVVDDGTIPFNRGSVNIDDEGVDGQKTYIVREGVLTSYLHDRISAKHYGIPSTGNGRRESFRQMPIPRMRATYMEAGNVTEEEIISTVKKGIYAANVTNGQVQIGAGDFTFFVKDGYLIENGKLTQPIKDINIIGNGPKALADITMVGNNYKMDNGTWTCGKDGQSCPVTCGMPSALVSKLTVGGEN
;
A
#
# COMPACT_ATOMS: atom_id res chain seq x y z
N MET A 1 -5.05 23.63 -30.71
CA MET A 1 -3.76 24.37 -30.66
C MET A 1 -2.69 23.42 -30.21
N ASN A 2 -1.78 23.03 -31.11
CA ASN A 2 -0.66 22.16 -30.75
C ASN A 2 0.39 22.97 -29.99
N ILE A 3 0.51 22.77 -28.70
CA ILE A 3 1.59 23.38 -27.91
C ILE A 3 2.79 22.43 -27.98
N ASN A 4 3.89 22.93 -28.52
CA ASN A 4 5.13 22.19 -28.71
C ASN A 4 5.84 22.01 -27.35
N ARG A 5 6.44 20.84 -27.07
CA ARG A 5 7.18 20.52 -25.83
C ARG A 5 8.24 21.56 -25.42
N ARG A 6 8.78 22.30 -26.34
CA ARG A 6 9.77 23.36 -26.08
C ARG A 6 9.17 24.64 -25.47
N ASP A 7 7.90 24.93 -25.75
CA ASP A 7 7.23 26.13 -25.23
C ASP A 7 6.70 25.92 -23.81
N PHE A 8 6.41 24.68 -23.44
CA PHE A 8 6.04 24.30 -22.07
C PHE A 8 7.21 24.51 -21.07
N ILE A 9 8.44 24.22 -21.48
CA ILE A 9 9.64 24.40 -20.63
C ILE A 9 10.01 25.89 -20.46
N LYS A 10 9.66 26.75 -21.40
CA LYS A 10 9.97 28.18 -21.32
C LYS A 10 8.98 29.00 -20.49
N THR A 11 7.76 28.56 -20.33
CA THR A 11 6.72 29.26 -19.56
C THR A 11 6.84 29.06 -18.06
N GLY A 12 7.57 28.01 -17.61
CA GLY A 12 7.85 27.73 -16.18
C GLY A 12 9.01 28.53 -15.57
N SER A 13 9.75 29.33 -16.38
CA SER A 13 10.99 29.97 -15.93
C SER A 13 10.91 31.50 -15.78
N MET A 14 9.76 32.12 -15.80
CA MET A 14 9.61 33.55 -15.70
C MET A 14 8.59 34.02 -14.69
N VAL A 15 8.80 33.79 -13.40
CA VAL A 15 8.36 34.68 -12.32
C VAL A 15 9.23 34.39 -11.09
N MET A 16 10.34 35.11 -10.94
CA MET A 16 10.90 35.52 -9.64
C MET A 16 12.07 36.46 -9.84
N LEU A 17 11.78 37.73 -9.74
CA LEU A 17 12.73 38.77 -9.36
C LEU A 17 11.92 39.95 -8.78
N GLY A 18 12.01 40.13 -7.47
CA GLY A 18 11.38 41.29 -6.81
C GLY A 18 11.54 41.30 -5.29
N THR A 19 12.73 41.81 -4.86
CA THR A 19 13.00 42.66 -3.68
C THR A 19 12.71 42.17 -2.25
N LEU A 20 13.82 42.07 -1.52
CA LEU A 20 13.97 42.08 -0.07
C LEU A 20 13.34 43.30 0.61
N ALA A 21 12.58 43.08 1.69
CA ALA A 21 12.50 43.95 2.86
C ALA A 21 11.94 43.15 4.04
N ALA A 22 12.75 42.90 5.06
CA ALA A 22 12.28 42.46 6.37
C ALA A 22 11.68 43.65 7.15
N PRO A 23 10.68 43.43 7.99
CA PRO A 23 10.93 43.59 9.42
C PRO A 23 10.32 42.46 10.28
N SER A 24 11.08 42.18 11.34
CA SER A 24 10.70 41.40 12.50
C SER A 24 9.40 41.85 13.18
N LEU A 25 8.51 40.90 13.53
CA LEU A 25 7.63 41.02 14.69
C LEU A 25 7.19 39.62 15.17
N LEU A 26 7.45 39.38 16.43
CA LEU A 26 6.90 38.29 17.24
C LEU A 26 5.37 38.34 17.23
N GLY A 27 4.74 37.21 16.92
CA GLY A 27 3.29 37.09 16.98
C GLY A 27 2.85 35.63 16.84
N SER A 28 2.48 35.04 17.96
CA SER A 28 1.52 33.93 18.17
C SER A 28 1.39 32.83 17.09
N CYS A 29 1.59 31.60 17.53
CA CYS A 29 1.17 30.37 16.86
C CYS A 29 -0.31 30.44 16.44
N THR A 30 -0.53 30.78 15.17
CA THR A 30 -1.76 30.47 14.46
C THR A 30 -1.35 29.53 13.35
N GLY A 31 -1.91 28.29 13.36
CA GLY A 31 -1.71 27.31 12.31
C GLY A 31 -1.95 27.96 10.95
N SER A 32 -1.08 27.64 9.99
CA SER A 32 -1.16 28.18 8.64
C SER A 32 -2.52 27.85 8.01
N GLU A 33 -3.14 28.84 7.37
CA GLU A 33 -4.43 28.69 6.68
C GLU A 33 -4.38 27.77 5.44
N SER A 34 -3.30 27.05 5.20
CA SER A 34 -3.18 26.04 4.12
C SER A 34 -3.95 24.74 4.39
N ASP A 35 -4.35 24.49 5.63
CA ASP A 35 -5.18 23.33 6.04
C ASP A 35 -6.69 23.59 5.97
N LYS A 36 -7.15 24.70 5.41
CA LYS A 36 -8.56 24.79 5.00
C LYS A 36 -8.76 23.82 3.85
N ALA A 37 -9.14 22.60 4.23
CA ALA A 37 -9.55 21.52 3.35
C ALA A 37 -10.13 22.09 2.04
N ALA A 38 -9.45 21.81 0.94
CA ALA A 38 -10.02 22.02 -0.38
C ALA A 38 -11.33 21.23 -0.39
N GLY A 39 -12.45 21.87 -0.15
CA GLY A 39 -13.77 21.23 -0.04
C GLY A 39 -14.28 20.79 -1.41
N ILE A 40 -15.49 20.23 -1.44
CA ILE A 40 -16.16 19.76 -2.66
C ILE A 40 -16.18 20.84 -3.76
N SER A 41 -16.37 22.12 -3.39
CA SER A 41 -16.33 23.23 -4.34
C SER A 41 -14.98 23.36 -5.07
N PHE A 42 -13.86 23.14 -4.37
CA PHE A 42 -12.55 23.06 -4.99
C PHE A 42 -12.50 21.90 -5.98
N ALA A 43 -12.88 20.70 -5.54
CA ALA A 43 -12.83 19.49 -6.37
C ALA A 43 -13.69 19.62 -7.64
N MET A 44 -14.91 20.14 -7.53
CA MET A 44 -15.77 20.37 -8.69
C MET A 44 -15.14 21.37 -9.68
N ASN A 45 -14.56 22.47 -9.18
CA ASN A 45 -13.83 23.41 -10.04
C ASN A 45 -12.59 22.78 -10.67
N TYR A 46 -11.85 21.97 -9.91
CA TYR A 46 -10.65 21.28 -10.35
C TYR A 46 -10.94 20.31 -11.50
N PHE A 47 -11.98 19.48 -11.37
CA PHE A 47 -12.43 18.56 -12.41
C PHE A 47 -13.32 19.20 -13.46
N LYS A 48 -13.69 20.49 -13.30
CA LYS A 48 -14.58 21.27 -14.20
C LYS A 48 -15.95 20.61 -14.36
N VAL A 49 -16.53 20.14 -13.28
CA VAL A 49 -17.87 19.53 -13.23
C VAL A 49 -18.76 20.31 -12.28
N SER A 50 -20.05 20.35 -12.59
CA SER A 50 -21.07 20.91 -11.69
C SER A 50 -21.84 19.79 -10.99
N GLU A 51 -22.45 20.08 -9.84
CA GLU A 51 -23.34 19.13 -9.16
C GLU A 51 -24.48 18.67 -10.09
N GLY A 52 -25.00 19.58 -10.92
CA GLY A 52 -26.00 19.25 -11.93
C GLY A 52 -25.51 18.23 -12.97
N ASP A 53 -24.24 18.29 -13.34
CA ASP A 53 -23.65 17.31 -14.28
C ASP A 53 -23.46 15.96 -13.60
N LEU A 54 -22.97 15.93 -12.36
CA LEU A 54 -22.84 14.69 -11.58
C LEU A 54 -24.19 13.98 -11.44
N ARG A 55 -25.24 14.71 -11.10
CA ARG A 55 -26.63 14.18 -11.00
C ARG A 55 -27.14 13.62 -12.33
N LYS A 56 -26.89 14.29 -13.47
CA LYS A 56 -27.27 13.80 -14.80
C LYS A 56 -26.55 12.49 -15.15
N VAL A 57 -25.24 12.41 -14.83
CA VAL A 57 -24.43 11.22 -15.10
C VAL A 57 -24.88 10.03 -14.25
N LEU A 58 -25.15 10.25 -12.95
CA LEU A 58 -25.71 9.22 -12.06
C LEU A 58 -27.10 8.74 -12.53
N ALA A 59 -27.97 9.68 -12.96
CA ALA A 59 -29.28 9.32 -13.50
C ALA A 59 -29.15 8.47 -14.79
N ALA A 60 -28.23 8.81 -15.70
CA ALA A 60 -27.94 8.03 -16.90
C ALA A 60 -27.35 6.65 -16.55
N ALA A 61 -26.55 6.54 -15.52
CA ALA A 61 -26.03 5.26 -15.03
C ALA A 61 -27.14 4.33 -14.52
N LEU A 62 -28.23 4.88 -13.97
CA LEU A 62 -29.37 4.12 -13.45
C LEU A 62 -30.56 4.01 -14.43
N GLU A 63 -30.43 4.49 -15.67
CA GLU A 63 -31.54 4.47 -16.65
C GLU A 63 -32.06 3.08 -17.02
N LYS A 64 -31.29 2.01 -16.74
CA LYS A 64 -31.63 0.61 -16.95
C LYS A 64 -32.01 -0.14 -15.68
N GLY A 65 -32.20 0.56 -14.54
CA GLY A 65 -32.66 -0.04 -13.29
C GLY A 65 -31.58 -0.70 -12.43
N GLY A 66 -30.35 -0.22 -12.48
CA GLY A 66 -29.28 -0.64 -11.54
C GLY A 66 -29.64 -0.33 -10.08
N ASP A 67 -29.13 -1.12 -9.15
CA ASP A 67 -29.36 -0.97 -7.71
C ASP A 67 -28.53 0.19 -7.12
N TYR A 68 -27.39 0.46 -7.71
CA TYR A 68 -26.42 1.44 -7.24
C TYR A 68 -25.53 1.92 -8.40
N ALA A 69 -25.10 3.17 -8.33
CA ALA A 69 -24.08 3.72 -9.24
C ALA A 69 -23.12 4.63 -8.48
N ASP A 70 -21.85 4.63 -8.89
CA ASP A 70 -20.84 5.59 -8.45
C ASP A 70 -20.03 6.18 -9.59
N LEU A 71 -19.50 7.37 -9.32
CA LEU A 71 -18.57 8.11 -10.17
C LEU A 71 -17.27 8.32 -9.37
N PHE A 72 -16.15 7.93 -9.94
CA PHE A 72 -14.83 8.08 -9.36
C PHE A 72 -13.94 8.89 -10.30
N PHE A 73 -13.69 10.14 -9.94
CA PHE A 73 -12.78 11.03 -10.66
C PHE A 73 -11.40 10.94 -10.04
N GLU A 74 -10.39 10.88 -10.88
CA GLU A 74 -9.00 10.86 -10.45
C GLU A 74 -8.15 11.78 -11.30
N HIS A 75 -7.26 12.53 -10.63
CA HIS A 75 -6.14 13.21 -11.24
C HIS A 75 -4.90 12.90 -10.41
N SER A 76 -4.03 12.07 -10.94
CA SER A 76 -2.84 11.60 -10.25
C SER A 76 -1.57 12.03 -11.00
N TYR A 77 -0.63 12.60 -10.27
CA TYR A 77 0.72 12.90 -10.71
C TYR A 77 1.69 11.93 -10.02
N ARG A 78 2.46 11.18 -10.80
CA ARG A 78 3.46 10.26 -10.28
C ARG A 78 4.82 10.63 -10.85
N ASN A 79 5.75 11.02 -9.97
CA ASN A 79 7.11 11.33 -10.33
C ASN A 79 8.05 10.28 -9.76
N ASN A 80 9.11 10.00 -10.49
CA ASN A 80 10.19 9.15 -10.02
C ASN A 80 11.51 9.72 -10.53
N VAL A 81 12.48 9.85 -9.62
CA VAL A 81 13.86 10.23 -9.92
C VAL A 81 14.79 9.17 -9.39
N GLY A 82 15.68 8.68 -10.22
CA GLY A 82 16.70 7.71 -9.88
C GLY A 82 18.10 8.27 -10.05
N LEU A 83 18.96 7.93 -9.10
CA LEU A 83 20.38 8.24 -9.09
C LEU A 83 21.16 6.94 -9.12
N GLN A 84 22.20 6.87 -9.93
CA GLN A 84 23.17 5.78 -9.91
C GLN A 84 24.57 6.35 -9.81
N ASP A 85 25.30 5.99 -8.78
CA ASP A 85 26.68 6.39 -8.52
C ASP A 85 26.86 7.92 -8.59
N GLY A 86 25.94 8.67 -8.01
CA GLY A 86 25.95 10.13 -7.98
C GLY A 86 25.44 10.83 -9.25
N ALA A 87 25.05 10.08 -10.30
CA ALA A 87 24.52 10.64 -11.54
C ALA A 87 23.03 10.27 -11.74
N VAL A 88 22.23 11.21 -12.25
CA VAL A 88 20.84 10.94 -12.60
C VAL A 88 20.80 9.93 -13.74
N ASN A 89 20.19 8.77 -13.50
CA ASN A 89 20.02 7.74 -14.51
C ASN A 89 18.56 7.60 -14.99
N ARG A 90 17.60 8.13 -14.21
CA ARG A 90 16.19 8.09 -14.55
C ARG A 90 15.45 9.32 -14.01
N ALA A 91 14.58 9.87 -14.82
CA ALA A 91 13.57 10.83 -14.40
C ALA A 91 12.28 10.56 -15.19
N SER A 92 11.16 10.41 -14.52
CA SER A 92 9.86 10.18 -15.17
C SER A 92 8.75 10.89 -14.42
N SER A 93 7.77 11.39 -15.19
CA SER A 93 6.53 11.94 -14.67
C SER A 93 5.39 11.34 -15.47
N ASN A 94 4.38 10.82 -14.79
CA ASN A 94 3.19 10.28 -15.38
C ASN A 94 1.98 11.00 -14.80
N ILE A 95 0.99 11.25 -15.65
CA ILE A 95 -0.26 11.91 -15.28
C ILE A 95 -1.39 10.98 -15.68
N ASP A 96 -2.27 10.68 -14.74
CA ASP A 96 -3.54 10.00 -14.96
C ASP A 96 -4.67 10.97 -14.66
N PHE A 97 -5.58 11.16 -15.63
CA PHE A 97 -6.75 12.03 -15.49
C PHE A 97 -7.96 11.40 -16.15
N GLY A 98 -9.06 11.28 -15.40
CA GLY A 98 -10.29 10.74 -15.94
C GLY A 98 -11.36 10.45 -14.88
N MET A 99 -12.39 9.73 -15.31
CA MET A 99 -13.51 9.34 -14.48
C MET A 99 -13.99 7.94 -14.83
N GLY A 100 -14.17 7.09 -13.81
CA GLY A 100 -14.83 5.81 -13.92
C GLY A 100 -16.28 5.89 -13.47
N VAL A 101 -17.16 5.17 -14.18
CA VAL A 101 -18.57 4.97 -13.81
C VAL A 101 -18.79 3.49 -13.53
N ARG A 102 -19.33 3.19 -12.36
CA ARG A 102 -19.75 1.85 -12.00
C ARG A 102 -21.27 1.79 -11.78
N VAL A 103 -21.88 0.70 -12.25
CA VAL A 103 -23.29 0.36 -12.00
C VAL A 103 -23.35 -1.06 -11.44
N LEU A 104 -24.07 -1.24 -10.34
CA LEU A 104 -24.33 -2.56 -9.77
C LEU A 104 -25.77 -3.00 -10.08
N SER A 105 -25.93 -4.28 -10.40
CA SER A 105 -27.22 -4.95 -10.55
C SER A 105 -27.08 -6.34 -9.89
N GLY A 106 -27.53 -6.46 -8.64
CA GLY A 106 -27.22 -7.60 -7.79
C GLY A 106 -25.70 -7.73 -7.59
N ASP A 107 -25.14 -8.89 -7.96
CA ASP A 107 -23.70 -9.17 -7.88
C ASP A 107 -22.95 -8.82 -9.18
N GLN A 108 -23.63 -8.31 -10.17
CA GLN A 108 -23.04 -7.95 -11.45
C GLN A 108 -22.59 -6.48 -11.45
N THR A 109 -21.46 -6.23 -12.10
CA THR A 109 -20.88 -4.89 -12.23
C THR A 109 -20.77 -4.50 -13.68
N GLY A 110 -21.41 -3.38 -14.06
CA GLY A 110 -21.13 -2.64 -15.28
C GLY A 110 -20.10 -1.56 -14.99
N TYR A 111 -19.08 -1.47 -15.83
CA TYR A 111 -18.02 -0.48 -15.68
C TYR A 111 -17.65 0.16 -17.01
N ALA A 112 -17.45 1.46 -17.00
CA ALA A 112 -16.86 2.19 -18.12
C ALA A 112 -16.08 3.39 -17.58
N TYR A 113 -15.11 3.87 -18.35
CA TYR A 113 -14.32 5.05 -17.97
C TYR A 113 -14.09 5.98 -19.15
N VAL A 114 -13.69 7.21 -18.85
CA VAL A 114 -13.30 8.25 -19.80
C VAL A 114 -12.07 8.99 -19.32
N GLU A 115 -11.22 9.39 -20.25
CA GLU A 115 -10.05 10.26 -20.00
C GLU A 115 -10.35 11.72 -20.34
N ASN A 116 -11.45 11.98 -21.03
CA ASN A 116 -11.98 13.32 -21.27
C ASN A 116 -13.21 13.54 -20.40
N VAL A 117 -13.05 14.33 -19.35
CA VAL A 117 -14.12 14.65 -18.38
C VAL A 117 -15.02 15.79 -18.93
N SER A 118 -15.72 15.50 -20.04
CA SER A 118 -16.80 16.34 -20.55
C SER A 118 -18.15 15.69 -20.28
N LEU A 119 -19.21 16.47 -20.12
CA LEU A 119 -20.54 15.93 -19.81
C LEU A 119 -20.99 14.88 -20.83
N ASP A 120 -20.74 15.11 -22.13
CA ASP A 120 -21.14 14.18 -23.18
C ASP A 120 -20.40 12.83 -23.08
N GLU A 121 -19.11 12.83 -22.81
CA GLU A 121 -18.32 11.60 -22.67
C GLU A 121 -18.69 10.87 -21.37
N MET A 122 -18.89 11.60 -20.26
CA MET A 122 -19.37 11.02 -19.00
C MET A 122 -20.74 10.35 -19.16
N LEU A 123 -21.68 10.98 -19.88
CA LEU A 123 -23.00 10.40 -20.18
C LEU A 123 -22.91 9.14 -21.05
N LYS A 124 -21.98 9.09 -22.03
CA LYS A 124 -21.72 7.89 -22.83
C LYS A 124 -21.20 6.74 -21.98
N ALA A 125 -20.23 7.03 -21.09
CA ALA A 125 -19.70 6.02 -20.15
C ALA A 125 -20.79 5.51 -19.22
N ALA A 126 -21.61 6.41 -18.64
CA ALA A 126 -22.70 6.05 -17.75
C ALA A 126 -23.72 5.12 -18.43
N ARG A 127 -24.15 5.43 -19.66
CA ARG A 127 -25.04 4.56 -20.43
C ARG A 127 -24.38 3.24 -20.81
N THR A 128 -23.08 3.21 -21.00
CA THR A 128 -22.34 1.96 -21.26
C THR A 128 -22.34 1.07 -20.02
N ALA A 129 -22.02 1.62 -18.85
CA ALA A 129 -22.07 0.89 -17.57
C ALA A 129 -23.51 0.44 -17.23
N ALA A 130 -24.53 1.25 -17.53
CA ALA A 130 -25.93 0.93 -17.29
C ALA A 130 -26.43 -0.33 -18.00
N ARG A 131 -25.76 -0.80 -19.06
CA ARG A 131 -26.15 -2.00 -19.83
C ARG A 131 -26.10 -3.29 -19.05
N ILE A 132 -25.47 -3.31 -17.89
CA ILE A 132 -25.45 -4.48 -16.99
C ILE A 132 -26.84 -4.80 -16.43
N ALA A 133 -27.71 -3.78 -16.30
CA ALA A 133 -29.08 -3.91 -15.80
C ALA A 133 -30.09 -3.91 -16.96
N THR A 134 -31.24 -4.59 -16.78
CA THR A 134 -32.30 -4.74 -17.76
C THR A 134 -33.69 -4.37 -17.20
N GLY A 135 -33.72 -3.57 -16.13
CA GLY A 135 -34.93 -3.15 -15.43
C GLY A 135 -35.48 -1.78 -15.89
N SER A 136 -36.45 -1.28 -15.16
CA SER A 136 -36.97 0.08 -15.32
C SER A 136 -36.02 1.09 -14.68
N ALA A 137 -35.98 2.32 -15.24
CA ALA A 137 -35.11 3.37 -14.70
C ALA A 137 -35.45 3.67 -13.22
N ASN A 138 -34.40 3.81 -12.43
CA ASN A 138 -34.51 4.37 -11.09
C ASN A 138 -34.44 5.89 -11.22
N THR A 139 -35.59 6.56 -11.13
CA THR A 139 -35.73 7.99 -11.39
C THR A 139 -35.77 8.86 -10.13
N ALA A 140 -35.47 8.32 -8.96
CA ALA A 140 -35.42 9.09 -7.73
C ALA A 140 -34.41 10.25 -7.87
N PRO A 141 -34.77 11.47 -7.50
CA PRO A 141 -33.84 12.60 -7.52
C PRO A 141 -32.70 12.31 -6.52
N ILE A 142 -31.45 12.35 -7.01
CA ILE A 142 -30.28 12.17 -6.19
C ILE A 142 -29.85 13.52 -5.64
N ASN A 143 -29.95 13.71 -4.33
CA ASN A 143 -29.40 14.88 -3.63
C ASN A 143 -28.02 14.51 -3.09
N LEU A 144 -26.98 15.21 -3.55
CA LEU A 144 -25.63 14.99 -3.08
C LEU A 144 -25.40 15.75 -1.78
N THR A 145 -24.91 15.07 -0.78
CA THR A 145 -24.54 15.61 0.53
C THR A 145 -23.05 15.35 0.77
N GLU A 146 -22.33 16.42 1.11
CA GLU A 146 -20.92 16.31 1.43
C GLU A 146 -20.70 15.45 2.68
N GLU A 147 -19.96 14.37 2.51
CA GLU A 147 -19.48 13.56 3.63
C GLU A 147 -18.30 14.26 4.30
N LYS A 148 -18.49 14.63 5.57
CA LYS A 148 -17.43 15.24 6.39
C LYS A 148 -16.66 14.13 7.10
N HIS A 149 -15.39 13.98 6.69
CA HIS A 149 -14.50 13.05 7.39
C HIS A 149 -14.11 13.62 8.73
N THR A 150 -14.21 12.80 9.77
CA THR A 150 -13.77 13.14 11.12
C THR A 150 -12.27 12.93 11.30
N ASN A 151 -11.66 12.08 10.47
CA ASN A 151 -10.25 11.70 10.57
C ASN A 151 -9.48 12.10 9.31
N ASN A 152 -8.25 12.58 9.50
CA ASN A 152 -7.28 12.75 8.43
C ASN A 152 -6.01 11.97 8.80
N PHE A 153 -5.83 10.80 8.19
CA PHE A 153 -4.70 9.93 8.48
C PHE A 153 -3.42 10.33 7.74
N TYR A 154 -3.48 11.33 6.87
CA TYR A 154 -2.33 11.78 6.07
C TYR A 154 -2.37 13.27 5.75
N SER A 155 -2.35 14.11 6.78
CA SER A 155 -2.16 15.56 6.59
C SER A 155 -0.79 15.83 5.94
N VAL A 156 -0.76 16.77 4.99
CA VAL A 156 0.44 17.15 4.24
C VAL A 156 0.88 18.53 4.65
N GLN A 157 2.16 18.68 5.00
CA GLN A 157 2.75 19.99 5.32
C GLN A 157 3.39 20.64 4.10
N THR A 158 4.04 19.82 3.26
CA THR A 158 4.74 20.28 2.05
C THR A 158 4.29 19.40 0.86
N PRO A 159 3.30 19.85 0.08
CA PRO A 159 2.77 19.10 -1.05
C PRO A 159 3.82 18.82 -2.13
N TRP A 160 3.76 17.63 -2.74
CA TRP A 160 4.73 17.22 -3.76
C TRP A 160 4.63 18.00 -5.07
N ASP A 161 3.48 18.55 -5.39
CA ASP A 161 3.24 19.42 -6.55
C ASP A 161 3.90 20.81 -6.43
N GLU A 162 4.31 21.19 -5.22
CA GLU A 162 5.12 22.39 -4.96
C GLU A 162 6.64 22.14 -5.06
N ILE A 163 7.09 20.87 -5.18
CA ILE A 163 8.51 20.49 -5.17
C ILE A 163 8.99 20.13 -6.58
N ALA A 164 9.90 20.96 -7.11
CA ALA A 164 10.51 20.69 -8.41
C ALA A 164 11.46 19.47 -8.35
N ILE A 165 11.66 18.81 -9.51
CA ILE A 165 12.57 17.66 -9.60
C ILE A 165 13.98 18.00 -9.11
N ASN A 166 14.48 19.20 -9.40
CA ASN A 166 15.81 19.63 -8.98
C ASN A 166 15.94 19.74 -7.45
N ASP A 167 14.86 20.03 -6.75
CA ASP A 167 14.86 20.15 -5.29
C ASP A 167 14.87 18.78 -4.59
N LYS A 168 14.57 17.70 -5.32
CA LYS A 168 14.64 16.32 -4.85
C LYS A 168 16.06 15.74 -4.92
N MET A 169 16.89 16.27 -5.80
CA MET A 169 18.24 15.75 -6.06
C MET A 169 19.17 15.77 -4.84
N PRO A 170 19.21 16.83 -4.01
CA PRO A 170 20.09 16.88 -2.83
C PRO A 170 19.86 15.72 -1.86
N PHE A 171 18.61 15.26 -1.69
CA PHE A 171 18.27 14.15 -0.81
C PHE A 171 18.78 12.81 -1.34
N LEU A 172 18.66 12.57 -2.64
CA LEU A 172 19.21 11.39 -3.30
C LEU A 172 20.73 11.38 -3.27
N GLN A 173 21.37 12.53 -3.52
CA GLN A 173 22.82 12.66 -3.44
C GLN A 173 23.31 12.38 -2.02
N LYS A 174 22.64 12.95 -1.02
CA LYS A 174 22.96 12.70 0.40
C LYS A 174 22.87 11.22 0.77
N LEU A 175 21.82 10.53 0.32
CA LEU A 175 21.65 9.08 0.54
C LEU A 175 22.79 8.29 -0.14
N ASN A 176 23.09 8.60 -1.39
CA ASN A 176 24.21 8.00 -2.13
C ASN A 176 25.54 8.16 -1.37
N ASP A 177 25.89 9.39 -1.00
CA ASP A 177 27.16 9.73 -0.36
C ASP A 177 27.29 9.07 1.01
N GLN A 178 26.20 9.02 1.79
CA GLN A 178 26.20 8.35 3.09
C GLN A 178 26.41 6.83 2.96
N ILE A 179 25.82 6.19 1.96
CA ILE A 179 26.05 4.74 1.74
C ILE A 179 27.51 4.47 1.39
N PHE A 180 28.11 5.24 0.46
CA PHE A 180 29.52 5.12 0.12
C PHE A 180 30.45 5.39 1.31
N ALA A 181 30.10 6.35 2.17
CA ALA A 181 30.93 6.70 3.33
C ALA A 181 30.93 5.64 4.44
N LYS A 182 29.89 4.80 4.53
CA LYS A 182 29.73 3.82 5.61
C LYS A 182 30.58 2.55 5.43
N ASP A 183 30.88 2.14 4.20
CA ASP A 183 31.67 0.93 3.94
C ASP A 183 32.47 1.05 2.63
N LYS A 184 33.78 0.84 2.71
CA LYS A 184 34.70 0.91 1.57
C LYS A 184 34.46 -0.16 0.49
N ARG A 185 33.74 -1.23 0.82
CA ARG A 185 33.36 -2.28 -0.12
C ARG A 185 32.22 -1.88 -1.04
N VAL A 186 31.54 -0.77 -0.77
CA VAL A 186 30.48 -0.26 -1.65
C VAL A 186 31.06 0.14 -2.99
N THR A 187 30.63 -0.53 -4.05
CA THR A 187 31.08 -0.28 -5.42
C THR A 187 30.02 0.41 -6.27
N LYS A 188 28.74 0.28 -5.87
CA LYS A 188 27.62 0.91 -6.58
C LYS A 188 26.46 1.20 -5.65
N VAL A 189 25.83 2.36 -5.87
CA VAL A 189 24.57 2.74 -5.21
C VAL A 189 23.53 3.12 -6.27
N MET A 190 22.33 2.60 -6.11
CA MET A 190 21.16 3.01 -6.89
C MET A 190 20.12 3.56 -5.91
N ALA A 191 19.95 4.87 -5.88
CA ALA A 191 18.95 5.54 -5.04
C ALA A 191 17.74 5.97 -5.89
N SER A 192 16.55 5.93 -5.33
CA SER A 192 15.33 6.36 -6.01
C SER A 192 14.37 7.06 -5.05
N LEU A 193 13.80 8.17 -5.52
CA LEU A 193 12.73 8.90 -4.85
C LEU A 193 11.51 8.92 -5.77
N GLY A 194 10.42 8.34 -5.31
CA GLY A 194 9.11 8.38 -5.94
C GLY A 194 8.13 9.19 -5.11
N ASP A 195 7.31 9.97 -5.77
CA ASP A 195 6.19 10.66 -5.16
C ASP A 195 4.92 10.54 -5.99
N THR A 196 3.78 10.60 -5.34
CA THR A 196 2.47 10.63 -5.98
C THR A 196 1.59 11.63 -5.25
N THR A 197 0.88 12.46 -6.01
CA THR A 197 -0.24 13.27 -5.55
C THR A 197 -1.47 12.83 -6.32
N SER A 198 -2.54 12.45 -5.62
CA SER A 198 -3.81 12.09 -6.24
C SER A 198 -4.95 12.95 -5.69
N HIS A 199 -5.68 13.63 -6.57
CA HIS A 199 -6.94 14.29 -6.28
C HIS A 199 -8.08 13.35 -6.65
N ILE A 200 -8.93 13.02 -5.70
CA ILE A 200 -10.07 12.11 -5.88
C ILE A 200 -11.34 12.88 -5.59
N LEU A 201 -12.29 12.88 -6.54
CA LEU A 201 -13.67 13.28 -6.31
C LEU A 201 -14.56 12.07 -6.54
N PHE A 202 -15.35 11.73 -5.55
CA PHE A 202 -16.28 10.61 -5.61
C PHE A 202 -17.69 11.07 -5.34
N CYS A 203 -18.67 10.48 -6.03
CA CYS A 203 -20.07 10.57 -5.65
C CYS A 203 -20.85 9.33 -6.06
N ASN A 204 -21.97 9.07 -5.38
CA ASN A 204 -22.80 7.90 -5.65
C ASN A 204 -24.30 8.20 -5.66
N SER A 205 -25.06 7.20 -6.07
CA SER A 205 -26.52 7.26 -6.17
C SER A 205 -27.25 7.25 -4.80
N GLU A 206 -26.54 7.00 -3.71
CA GLU A 206 -27.06 7.11 -2.34
C GLU A 206 -26.94 8.54 -1.79
N GLY A 207 -26.35 9.44 -2.57
CA GLY A 207 -26.26 10.86 -2.25
C GLY A 207 -24.96 11.28 -1.57
N GLN A 208 -23.97 10.41 -1.45
CA GLN A 208 -22.66 10.76 -0.91
C GLN A 208 -21.84 11.50 -1.97
N ILE A 209 -21.11 12.51 -1.55
CA ILE A 209 -20.04 13.16 -2.32
C ILE A 209 -18.90 13.52 -1.40
N TYR A 210 -17.64 13.21 -1.80
CA TYR A 210 -16.44 13.58 -1.06
C TYR A 210 -15.26 13.89 -1.97
N TYR A 211 -14.31 14.62 -1.41
CA TYR A 211 -13.01 14.87 -2.00
C TYR A 211 -11.91 14.35 -1.06
N ASP A 212 -10.90 13.70 -1.63
CA ASP A 212 -9.74 13.19 -0.88
C ASP A 212 -8.45 13.54 -1.62
N TYR A 213 -7.49 14.13 -0.90
CA TYR A 213 -6.15 14.39 -1.37
C TYR A 213 -5.23 13.29 -0.85
N ARG A 214 -4.68 12.47 -1.73
CA ARG A 214 -3.92 11.28 -1.38
C ARG A 214 -2.44 11.42 -1.76
N PRO A 215 -1.56 11.78 -0.82
CA PRO A 215 -0.12 11.78 -1.04
C PRO A 215 0.46 10.37 -0.98
N MET A 216 1.62 10.19 -1.58
CA MET A 216 2.47 9.02 -1.41
C MET A 216 3.91 9.40 -1.65
N SER A 217 4.82 8.97 -0.79
CA SER A 217 6.27 9.14 -0.92
C SER A 217 6.98 7.83 -0.71
N ALA A 218 8.07 7.63 -1.44
CA ALA A 218 8.92 6.45 -1.33
C ALA A 218 10.37 6.82 -1.60
N LEU A 219 11.25 6.55 -0.63
CA LEU A 219 12.70 6.67 -0.77
C LEU A 219 13.31 5.28 -0.64
N SER A 220 14.20 4.92 -1.56
CA SER A 220 14.83 3.61 -1.57
C SER A 220 16.27 3.67 -2.05
N ALA A 221 17.06 2.67 -1.64
CA ALA A 221 18.40 2.45 -2.14
C ALA A 221 18.70 0.97 -2.30
N VAL A 222 19.43 0.63 -3.37
CA VAL A 222 20.16 -0.63 -3.52
C VAL A 222 21.62 -0.32 -3.26
N CYS A 223 22.20 -1.03 -2.29
CA CYS A 223 23.62 -1.02 -2.01
C CYS A 223 24.27 -2.26 -2.63
N ILE A 224 25.30 -2.09 -3.44
CA ILE A 224 26.09 -3.17 -4.05
C ILE A 224 27.51 -3.05 -3.51
N MET A 225 28.01 -4.14 -2.95
CA MET A 225 29.34 -4.24 -2.39
C MET A 225 30.14 -5.33 -3.10
N GLU A 226 31.46 -5.18 -3.10
CA GLU A 226 32.40 -6.19 -3.56
C GLU A 226 33.46 -6.43 -2.48
N ASP A 227 33.71 -7.70 -2.18
CA ASP A 227 34.77 -8.14 -1.27
C ASP A 227 35.43 -9.41 -1.80
N ASN A 228 36.74 -9.33 -2.08
CA ASN A 228 37.54 -10.45 -2.60
C ASN A 228 36.89 -11.13 -3.84
N GLY A 229 36.34 -10.35 -4.77
CA GLY A 229 35.72 -10.84 -6.00
C GLY A 229 34.30 -11.39 -5.82
N LYS A 230 33.74 -11.39 -4.61
CA LYS A 230 32.34 -11.65 -4.38
C LYS A 230 31.55 -10.34 -4.44
N ILE A 231 30.40 -10.38 -5.10
CA ILE A 231 29.48 -9.24 -5.19
C ILE A 231 28.19 -9.60 -4.45
N GLU A 232 27.78 -8.73 -3.53
CA GLU A 232 26.53 -8.86 -2.79
C GLU A 232 25.73 -7.57 -2.90
N ASN A 233 24.42 -7.68 -2.81
CA ASN A 233 23.53 -6.52 -2.82
C ASN A 233 22.34 -6.71 -1.91
N SER A 234 21.83 -5.59 -1.39
CA SER A 234 20.57 -5.56 -0.67
C SER A 234 19.83 -4.24 -0.92
N TYR A 235 18.59 -4.21 -0.48
CA TYR A 235 17.64 -3.14 -0.71
C TYR A 235 17.10 -2.64 0.63
N ALA A 236 17.00 -1.31 0.76
CA ALA A 236 16.32 -0.66 1.86
C ALA A 236 15.34 0.39 1.31
N ALA A 237 14.17 0.53 1.92
CA ALA A 237 13.14 1.47 1.49
C ALA A 237 12.27 1.96 2.63
N ARG A 238 11.72 3.16 2.47
CA ARG A 238 10.66 3.71 3.30
C ARG A 238 9.61 4.36 2.40
N ALA A 239 8.35 4.11 2.71
CA ALA A 239 7.23 4.69 1.97
C ALA A 239 6.07 5.05 2.92
N PHE A 240 5.52 6.25 2.75
CA PHE A 240 4.47 6.80 3.60
C PHE A 240 3.47 7.61 2.78
N ARG A 241 2.30 7.86 3.35
CA ARG A 241 1.36 8.88 2.88
C ARG A 241 1.72 10.23 3.46
N MET A 242 2.78 10.83 2.94
CA MET A 242 3.32 12.12 3.38
C MET A 242 3.72 12.99 2.19
N GLY A 243 3.82 14.30 2.40
CA GLY A 243 4.47 15.21 1.49
C GLY A 243 5.98 15.18 1.61
N ALA A 244 6.66 16.25 1.16
CA ALA A 244 8.12 16.32 1.16
C ALA A 244 8.75 16.44 2.56
N GLU A 245 7.98 16.76 3.58
CA GLU A 245 8.39 16.70 4.99
C GLU A 245 8.86 15.31 5.45
N PHE A 246 8.54 14.27 4.68
CA PHE A 246 9.06 12.92 4.83
C PHE A 246 10.58 12.83 4.72
N LEU A 247 11.23 13.70 3.94
CA LEU A 247 12.66 13.67 3.63
C LEU A 247 13.50 14.31 4.75
N THR A 248 13.65 13.60 5.86
CA THR A 248 14.48 14.05 6.97
C THR A 248 15.89 13.47 6.92
N ASP A 249 16.83 14.15 7.57
CA ASP A 249 18.22 13.69 7.69
C ASP A 249 18.33 12.36 8.44
N ASP A 250 17.52 12.17 9.47
CA ASP A 250 17.45 10.92 10.24
C ASP A 250 16.98 9.75 9.38
N LEU A 251 15.92 9.92 8.61
CA LEU A 251 15.42 8.91 7.70
C LEU A 251 16.48 8.50 6.68
N ILE A 252 17.19 9.47 6.09
CA ILE A 252 18.25 9.20 5.10
C ILE A 252 19.39 8.42 5.74
N ASN A 253 19.82 8.81 6.95
CA ASN A 253 20.88 8.13 7.66
C ASN A 253 20.49 6.70 8.07
N GLU A 254 19.28 6.49 8.59
CA GLU A 254 18.73 5.17 8.91
C GLU A 254 18.68 4.27 7.68
N LEU A 255 18.18 4.79 6.56
CA LEU A 255 18.06 4.04 5.31
C LEU A 255 19.44 3.66 4.74
N ALA A 256 20.42 4.59 4.81
CA ALA A 256 21.79 4.32 4.40
C ALA A 256 22.45 3.25 5.29
N GLN A 257 22.24 3.30 6.60
CA GLN A 257 22.75 2.29 7.52
C GLN A 257 22.14 0.91 7.24
N GLU A 258 20.82 0.86 7.11
CA GLU A 258 20.10 -0.39 6.83
C GLU A 258 20.57 -1.04 5.51
N ALA A 259 20.75 -0.24 4.44
CA ALA A 259 21.22 -0.77 3.15
C ALA A 259 22.63 -1.37 3.25
N VAL A 260 23.51 -0.72 4.00
CA VAL A 260 24.89 -1.20 4.23
C VAL A 260 24.91 -2.48 5.08
N ASP A 261 24.19 -2.49 6.21
CA ASP A 261 24.15 -3.62 7.14
C ASP A 261 23.59 -4.87 6.48
N LYS A 262 22.44 -4.73 5.80
CA LYS A 262 21.81 -5.82 5.05
C LYS A 262 22.68 -6.38 3.93
N THR A 263 23.54 -5.57 3.32
CA THR A 263 24.46 -6.04 2.27
C THR A 263 25.70 -6.69 2.89
N SER A 264 26.26 -6.08 3.92
CA SER A 264 27.48 -6.53 4.57
C SER A 264 27.37 -7.93 5.15
N ILE A 265 26.25 -8.29 5.78
CA ILE A 265 26.02 -9.60 6.40
C ILE A 265 26.06 -10.75 5.37
N LEU A 266 25.71 -10.48 4.10
CA LEU A 266 25.63 -11.48 3.05
C LEU A 266 26.99 -12.09 2.68
N PHE A 267 28.09 -11.38 2.93
CA PHE A 267 29.45 -11.92 2.69
C PHE A 267 29.80 -13.06 3.62
N GLN A 268 29.21 -13.12 4.81
CA GLN A 268 29.41 -14.17 5.81
C GLN A 268 28.34 -15.26 5.73
N ALA A 269 27.27 -15.01 4.94
CA ALA A 269 26.12 -15.89 4.88
C ALA A 269 26.38 -17.13 4.01
N ILE A 270 25.85 -18.26 4.46
CA ILE A 270 25.85 -19.53 3.75
C ILE A 270 24.44 -19.88 3.26
N LYS A 271 24.32 -20.83 2.35
CA LYS A 271 23.05 -21.49 2.06
C LYS A 271 22.84 -22.64 3.04
N PRO A 272 21.77 -22.68 3.83
CA PRO A 272 21.54 -23.76 4.77
C PRO A 272 21.12 -25.05 4.05
N LYS A 273 21.19 -26.19 4.72
CA LYS A 273 20.56 -27.42 4.24
C LYS A 273 19.06 -27.28 4.25
N GLY A 274 18.42 -27.70 3.15
CA GLY A 274 16.98 -27.74 3.01
C GLY A 274 16.31 -28.80 3.89
N GLY A 275 15.01 -28.66 4.11
CA GLY A 275 14.19 -29.62 4.83
C GLY A 275 13.07 -28.97 5.66
N GLU A 276 12.27 -29.80 6.31
CA GLU A 276 11.24 -29.34 7.25
C GLU A 276 11.88 -29.00 8.59
N MET A 277 11.59 -27.80 9.11
CA MET A 277 12.15 -27.34 10.38
C MET A 277 11.32 -26.20 10.99
N PRO A 278 11.52 -25.89 12.29
CA PRO A 278 10.99 -24.67 12.90
C PRO A 278 11.61 -23.43 12.26
N VAL A 279 10.76 -22.41 12.04
CA VAL A 279 11.17 -21.11 11.51
C VAL A 279 10.70 -20.02 12.44
N VAL A 280 11.64 -19.24 12.97
CA VAL A 280 11.33 -17.98 13.65
C VAL A 280 11.27 -16.90 12.57
N MET A 281 10.08 -16.34 12.37
CA MET A 281 9.86 -15.20 11.50
C MET A 281 10.25 -13.94 12.27
N GLY A 282 11.16 -13.13 11.74
CA GLY A 282 11.59 -11.88 12.38
C GLY A 282 10.51 -10.80 12.31
N ALA A 283 10.53 -9.86 13.23
CA ALA A 283 9.55 -8.78 13.28
C ALA A 283 9.61 -7.85 12.06
N GLY A 284 8.48 -7.33 11.62
CA GLY A 284 8.36 -6.39 10.50
C GLY A 284 8.07 -7.05 9.16
N GLY A 285 9.05 -7.10 8.24
CA GLY A 285 8.88 -7.58 6.85
C GLY A 285 8.36 -9.00 6.71
N SER A 286 8.56 -9.85 7.72
CA SER A 286 7.96 -11.18 7.76
C SER A 286 6.42 -11.15 7.80
N GLY A 287 5.80 -9.99 8.06
CA GLY A 287 4.35 -9.78 7.92
C GLY A 287 3.80 -10.07 6.53
N ILE A 288 4.67 -10.17 5.51
CA ILE A 288 4.30 -10.67 4.19
C ILE A 288 3.71 -12.11 4.26
N LEU A 289 4.08 -12.90 5.25
CA LEU A 289 3.45 -14.19 5.54
C LEU A 289 1.94 -14.03 5.73
N LEU A 290 1.52 -13.03 6.51
CA LEU A 290 0.10 -12.77 6.74
C LEU A 290 -0.58 -12.27 5.46
N HIS A 291 0.08 -11.43 4.70
CA HIS A 291 -0.44 -10.88 3.45
C HIS A 291 -0.69 -11.99 2.42
N GLU A 292 0.32 -12.79 2.11
CA GLU A 292 0.25 -13.80 1.05
C GLU A 292 -0.42 -15.09 1.52
N ALA A 293 -0.01 -15.63 2.68
CA ALA A 293 -0.49 -16.95 3.09
C ALA A 293 -1.97 -16.98 3.47
N ILE A 294 -2.50 -15.87 3.99
CA ILE A 294 -3.87 -15.81 4.48
C ILE A 294 -4.64 -14.56 4.04
N GLY A 295 -3.99 -13.40 3.89
CA GLY A 295 -4.65 -12.13 3.64
C GLY A 295 -5.48 -12.13 2.36
N HIS A 296 -4.90 -12.54 1.23
CA HIS A 296 -5.65 -12.70 -0.01
C HIS A 296 -6.79 -13.73 0.09
N ALA A 297 -6.59 -14.79 0.85
CA ALA A 297 -7.63 -15.80 1.07
C ALA A 297 -8.78 -15.30 1.96
N PHE A 298 -8.58 -14.20 2.68
CA PHE A 298 -9.62 -13.52 3.47
C PHE A 298 -10.33 -12.37 2.72
N GLU A 299 -9.96 -12.06 1.49
CA GLU A 299 -10.70 -11.10 0.67
C GLU A 299 -12.07 -11.70 0.29
N ALA A 300 -13.12 -10.96 0.54
CA ALA A 300 -14.48 -11.51 0.56
C ALA A 300 -15.04 -11.93 -0.81
N ASP A 301 -14.50 -11.38 -1.90
CA ASP A 301 -14.93 -11.76 -3.26
C ASP A 301 -14.54 -13.21 -3.61
N PHE A 302 -13.38 -13.70 -3.13
CA PHE A 302 -13.02 -15.11 -3.26
C PHE A 302 -13.90 -16.00 -2.37
N ASN A 303 -14.20 -15.54 -1.15
CA ASN A 303 -14.97 -16.30 -0.18
C ASN A 303 -16.45 -16.43 -0.59
N ARG A 304 -17.11 -15.35 -1.04
CA ARG A 304 -18.50 -15.43 -1.51
C ARG A 304 -18.67 -16.26 -2.79
N LYS A 305 -17.60 -16.45 -3.58
CA LYS A 305 -17.58 -17.32 -4.77
C LYS A 305 -17.12 -18.74 -4.48
N ASN A 306 -16.83 -19.07 -3.21
CA ASN A 306 -16.30 -20.37 -2.79
C ASN A 306 -15.00 -20.78 -3.51
N THR A 307 -14.13 -19.81 -3.78
CA THR A 307 -12.82 -20.02 -4.44
C THR A 307 -11.64 -19.89 -3.48
N SER A 308 -11.87 -19.49 -2.23
CA SER A 308 -10.86 -19.45 -1.18
C SER A 308 -10.91 -20.71 -0.33
N ILE A 309 -9.73 -21.15 0.13
CA ILE A 309 -9.61 -22.24 1.12
C ILE A 309 -10.29 -21.91 2.46
N PHE A 310 -10.61 -20.65 2.74
CA PHE A 310 -11.28 -20.20 3.96
C PHE A 310 -12.78 -19.91 3.78
N SER A 311 -13.40 -20.23 2.64
CA SER A 311 -14.78 -19.86 2.35
C SER A 311 -15.79 -20.30 3.41
N ASP A 312 -15.59 -21.47 4.04
CA ASP A 312 -16.48 -22.01 5.07
C ASP A 312 -15.91 -21.89 6.50
N GLN A 313 -14.93 -21.03 6.73
CA GLN A 313 -14.22 -20.94 8.01
C GLN A 313 -14.64 -19.75 8.88
N LEU A 314 -15.59 -18.91 8.42
CA LEU A 314 -16.08 -17.78 9.23
C LEU A 314 -16.66 -18.27 10.57
N ASN A 315 -16.29 -17.60 11.66
CA ASN A 315 -16.62 -17.95 13.05
C ASN A 315 -16.03 -19.29 13.54
N LYS A 316 -15.05 -19.84 12.83
CA LYS A 316 -14.33 -21.05 13.28
C LYS A 316 -12.93 -20.71 13.75
N LYS A 317 -12.39 -21.52 14.65
CA LYS A 317 -11.00 -21.43 15.12
C LYS A 317 -10.06 -21.84 13.97
N VAL A 318 -9.14 -20.93 13.58
CA VAL A 318 -8.18 -21.13 12.48
C VAL A 318 -6.72 -21.15 12.95
N CYS A 319 -6.47 -20.71 14.19
CA CYS A 319 -5.13 -20.72 14.79
C CYS A 319 -5.19 -20.68 16.32
N ASN A 320 -4.05 -20.48 16.97
CA ASN A 320 -3.97 -20.39 18.43
C ASN A 320 -4.70 -19.14 18.96
N GLU A 321 -5.30 -19.24 20.14
CA GLU A 321 -6.16 -18.22 20.74
C GLU A 321 -5.43 -16.89 21.08
N HIS A 322 -4.12 -16.90 21.19
CA HIS A 322 -3.33 -15.68 21.43
C HIS A 322 -3.01 -14.91 20.14
N ILE A 323 -3.53 -15.34 18.99
CA ILE A 323 -3.27 -14.71 17.70
C ILE A 323 -4.42 -13.81 17.30
N ASN A 324 -4.10 -12.54 17.07
CA ASN A 324 -4.98 -11.55 16.46
C ASN A 324 -4.37 -11.06 15.15
N VAL A 325 -5.15 -11.10 14.07
CA VAL A 325 -4.74 -10.55 12.76
C VAL A 325 -5.72 -9.45 12.37
N VAL A 326 -5.17 -8.33 11.96
CA VAL A 326 -5.90 -7.09 11.67
C VAL A 326 -5.55 -6.62 10.26
N ASP A 327 -6.53 -6.04 9.57
CA ASP A 327 -6.28 -5.12 8.45
C ASP A 327 -6.74 -3.71 8.85
N ASP A 328 -5.86 -2.73 8.74
CA ASP A 328 -6.04 -1.41 9.34
C ASP A 328 -5.81 -0.29 8.32
N GLY A 329 -6.87 0.44 8.00
CA GLY A 329 -6.84 1.62 7.15
C GLY A 329 -6.63 2.94 7.90
N THR A 330 -6.38 2.92 9.23
CA THR A 330 -6.41 4.11 10.09
C THR A 330 -5.06 4.52 10.69
N ILE A 331 -3.98 3.80 10.37
CA ILE A 331 -2.65 4.07 10.92
C ILE A 331 -2.11 5.39 10.32
N PRO A 332 -1.79 6.42 11.14
CA PRO A 332 -1.33 7.70 10.62
C PRO A 332 -0.14 7.56 9.68
N PHE A 333 -0.21 8.24 8.54
CA PHE A 333 0.82 8.29 7.49
C PHE A 333 1.19 6.95 6.86
N ASN A 334 0.56 5.85 7.25
CA ASN A 334 0.87 4.52 6.71
C ASN A 334 0.46 4.42 5.24
N ARG A 335 1.28 3.72 4.45
CA ARG A 335 1.08 3.53 3.01
C ARG A 335 -0.27 2.88 2.66
N GLY A 336 -0.79 1.98 3.52
CA GLY A 336 -2.08 1.31 3.36
C GLY A 336 -3.29 2.13 3.82
N SER A 337 -3.09 3.22 4.58
CA SER A 337 -4.18 3.97 5.17
C SER A 337 -5.01 4.77 4.17
N VAL A 338 -6.24 5.05 4.52
CA VAL A 338 -7.17 5.84 3.71
C VAL A 338 -8.18 6.54 4.62
N ASN A 339 -8.51 7.79 4.31
CA ASN A 339 -9.59 8.49 4.99
C ASN A 339 -10.93 7.86 4.62
N ILE A 340 -11.16 7.71 3.32
CA ILE A 340 -12.30 7.01 2.72
C ILE A 340 -11.79 6.07 1.63
N ASP A 341 -12.37 4.88 1.52
CA ASP A 341 -12.06 3.93 0.45
C ASP A 341 -12.67 4.36 -0.90
N ASP A 342 -12.45 3.56 -1.94
CA ASP A 342 -12.89 3.91 -3.29
C ASP A 342 -14.38 3.57 -3.56
N GLU A 343 -15.14 3.30 -2.50
CA GLU A 343 -16.59 3.06 -2.50
C GLU A 343 -17.35 3.97 -1.53
N GLY A 344 -16.67 4.92 -0.89
CA GLY A 344 -17.29 5.88 0.03
C GLY A 344 -17.41 5.39 1.46
N VAL A 345 -16.59 4.44 1.88
CA VAL A 345 -16.58 3.87 3.24
C VAL A 345 -15.35 4.35 4.00
N ASP A 346 -15.54 4.83 5.23
CA ASP A 346 -14.43 5.30 6.07
C ASP A 346 -13.36 4.23 6.27
N GLY A 347 -12.09 4.66 6.30
CA GLY A 347 -10.98 3.82 6.73
C GLY A 347 -11.20 3.32 8.15
N GLN A 348 -11.02 2.02 8.37
CA GLN A 348 -11.28 1.40 9.66
C GLN A 348 -10.28 0.28 9.97
N LYS A 349 -10.23 -0.11 11.24
CA LYS A 349 -9.50 -1.26 11.75
C LYS A 349 -10.41 -2.47 11.80
N THR A 350 -10.14 -3.48 10.99
CA THR A 350 -10.92 -4.71 10.90
C THR A 350 -10.13 -5.88 11.50
N TYR A 351 -10.65 -6.51 12.55
CA TYR A 351 -10.12 -7.78 13.02
C TYR A 351 -10.59 -8.90 12.08
N ILE A 352 -9.64 -9.46 11.36
CA ILE A 352 -9.89 -10.63 10.50
C ILE A 352 -9.89 -11.90 11.37
N VAL A 353 -8.87 -12.04 12.20
CA VAL A 353 -8.78 -13.10 13.22
C VAL A 353 -8.70 -12.46 14.59
N ARG A 354 -9.56 -12.89 15.50
CA ARG A 354 -9.56 -12.46 16.90
C ARG A 354 -9.54 -13.69 17.81
N GLU A 355 -8.57 -13.74 18.71
CA GLU A 355 -8.41 -14.87 19.64
C GLU A 355 -8.43 -16.23 18.92
N GLY A 356 -7.73 -16.28 17.77
CA GLY A 356 -7.63 -17.48 16.95
C GLY A 356 -8.85 -17.83 16.11
N VAL A 357 -9.94 -17.07 16.20
CA VAL A 357 -11.18 -17.28 15.44
C VAL A 357 -11.24 -16.32 14.24
N LEU A 358 -11.58 -16.83 13.06
CA LEU A 358 -11.85 -16.01 11.86
C LEU A 358 -13.18 -15.27 12.06
N THR A 359 -13.12 -13.97 12.34
CA THR A 359 -14.28 -13.14 12.70
C THR A 359 -14.82 -12.31 11.54
N SER A 360 -14.02 -12.05 10.51
CA SER A 360 -14.44 -11.27 9.34
C SER A 360 -13.62 -11.64 8.12
N TYR A 361 -14.18 -11.36 6.95
CA TYR A 361 -13.42 -11.17 5.72
C TYR A 361 -13.21 -9.67 5.46
N LEU A 362 -12.45 -9.32 4.43
CA LEU A 362 -12.29 -7.96 3.95
C LEU A 362 -13.33 -7.69 2.86
N HIS A 363 -14.24 -6.77 3.11
CA HIS A 363 -15.44 -6.57 2.29
C HIS A 363 -15.36 -5.29 1.47
N ASP A 364 -15.73 -5.42 0.18
CA ASP A 364 -16.26 -4.34 -0.64
C ASP A 364 -17.78 -4.26 -0.49
N ARG A 365 -18.42 -3.34 -1.19
CA ARG A 365 -19.87 -3.17 -1.18
C ARG A 365 -20.64 -4.42 -1.58
N ILE A 366 -20.20 -5.11 -2.65
CA ILE A 366 -20.88 -6.31 -3.17
C ILE A 366 -20.81 -7.44 -2.13
N SER A 367 -19.62 -7.68 -1.61
CA SER A 367 -19.41 -8.74 -0.62
C SER A 367 -20.10 -8.42 0.70
N ALA A 368 -20.09 -7.17 1.15
CA ALA A 368 -20.82 -6.74 2.35
C ALA A 368 -22.32 -6.99 2.21
N LYS A 369 -22.93 -6.65 1.07
CA LYS A 369 -24.33 -6.94 0.75
C LYS A 369 -24.62 -8.45 0.76
N HIS A 370 -23.73 -9.26 0.17
CA HIS A 370 -23.87 -10.72 0.14
C HIS A 370 -23.90 -11.34 1.55
N TYR A 371 -23.04 -10.88 2.45
CA TYR A 371 -22.97 -11.38 3.83
C TYR A 371 -23.95 -10.67 4.79
N GLY A 372 -24.65 -9.63 4.35
CA GLY A 372 -25.61 -8.86 5.16
C GLY A 372 -24.93 -8.07 6.28
N ILE A 373 -23.71 -7.58 6.07
CA ILE A 373 -22.91 -6.83 7.05
C ILE A 373 -22.43 -5.49 6.43
N PRO A 374 -21.98 -4.54 7.25
CA PRO A 374 -21.33 -3.31 6.73
C PRO A 374 -20.04 -3.64 5.98
N SER A 375 -19.67 -2.81 4.99
CA SER A 375 -18.36 -2.86 4.35
C SER A 375 -17.25 -2.54 5.35
N THR A 376 -16.08 -3.13 5.14
CA THR A 376 -14.89 -2.95 6.01
C THR A 376 -13.94 -1.85 5.52
N GLY A 377 -14.35 -1.04 4.53
CA GLY A 377 -13.49 0.00 3.97
C GLY A 377 -12.33 -0.56 3.12
N ASN A 378 -12.53 -1.74 2.54
CA ASN A 378 -11.52 -2.43 1.74
C ASN A 378 -11.84 -2.43 0.24
N GLY A 379 -12.85 -1.70 -0.21
CA GLY A 379 -13.11 -1.47 -1.62
C GLY A 379 -12.01 -0.60 -2.23
N ARG A 380 -11.13 -1.18 -3.07
CA ARG A 380 -9.98 -0.47 -3.64
C ARG A 380 -9.86 -0.70 -5.13
N ARG A 381 -9.40 0.32 -5.84
CA ARG A 381 -9.01 0.28 -7.26
C ARG A 381 -7.61 0.85 -7.49
N GLU A 382 -6.93 0.41 -8.52
CA GLU A 382 -5.63 0.99 -8.91
C GLU A 382 -5.81 2.41 -9.45
N SER A 383 -6.84 2.64 -10.27
CA SER A 383 -7.16 3.95 -10.84
C SER A 383 -8.63 4.02 -11.30
N PHE A 384 -9.02 5.18 -11.83
CA PHE A 384 -10.35 5.35 -12.43
C PHE A 384 -10.64 4.40 -13.61
N ARG A 385 -9.64 3.70 -14.15
CA ARG A 385 -9.81 2.73 -15.23
C ARG A 385 -10.32 1.37 -14.77
N GLN A 386 -10.23 1.09 -13.45
CA GLN A 386 -10.63 -0.19 -12.87
C GLN A 386 -11.78 -0.02 -11.88
N MET A 387 -12.60 -1.06 -11.76
CA MET A 387 -13.61 -1.15 -10.71
C MET A 387 -12.96 -1.51 -9.36
N PRO A 388 -13.49 -1.04 -8.23
CA PRO A 388 -13.02 -1.43 -6.93
C PRO A 388 -13.33 -2.91 -6.64
N ILE A 389 -12.42 -3.55 -5.95
CA ILE A 389 -12.52 -4.93 -5.46
C ILE A 389 -11.99 -4.99 -4.01
N PRO A 390 -12.31 -6.03 -3.22
CA PRO A 390 -11.75 -6.19 -1.89
C PRO A 390 -10.23 -6.31 -1.95
N ARG A 391 -9.52 -5.47 -1.17
CA ARG A 391 -8.06 -5.44 -1.11
C ARG A 391 -7.60 -5.12 0.31
N MET A 392 -6.51 -5.76 0.73
CA MET A 392 -5.81 -5.42 1.97
C MET A 392 -5.28 -3.99 1.97
N ARG A 393 -5.01 -3.45 3.17
CA ARG A 393 -4.42 -2.12 3.45
C ARG A 393 -3.13 -2.26 4.23
N ALA A 394 -3.21 -2.28 5.56
CA ALA A 394 -2.10 -2.60 6.44
C ALA A 394 -2.47 -3.85 7.24
N THR A 395 -2.02 -5.00 6.76
CA THR A 395 -2.33 -6.28 7.39
C THR A 395 -1.22 -6.66 8.37
N TYR A 396 -1.57 -6.86 9.64
CA TYR A 396 -0.58 -7.18 10.66
C TYR A 396 -1.12 -8.11 11.76
N MET A 397 -0.18 -8.75 12.47
CA MET A 397 -0.45 -9.49 13.70
C MET A 397 -0.15 -8.60 14.90
N GLU A 398 -1.03 -8.60 15.90
CA GLU A 398 -0.80 -7.89 17.16
C GLU A 398 0.29 -8.57 17.99
N ALA A 399 0.94 -7.79 18.88
CA ALA A 399 2.01 -8.30 19.74
C ALA A 399 1.50 -9.35 20.72
N GLY A 400 2.35 -10.36 20.93
CA GLY A 400 2.20 -11.33 22.01
C GLY A 400 2.90 -10.90 23.30
N ASN A 401 3.23 -11.85 24.15
CA ASN A 401 3.71 -11.61 25.52
C ASN A 401 5.16 -12.05 25.76
N VAL A 402 5.81 -12.74 24.81
CA VAL A 402 7.16 -13.28 24.98
C VAL A 402 8.19 -12.43 24.24
N THR A 403 9.44 -12.48 24.67
CA THR A 403 10.52 -11.79 23.93
C THR A 403 10.99 -12.63 22.74
N GLU A 404 11.64 -11.99 21.77
CA GLU A 404 12.25 -12.69 20.64
C GLU A 404 13.32 -13.68 21.11
N GLU A 405 14.10 -13.32 22.11
CA GLU A 405 15.13 -14.17 22.70
C GLU A 405 14.52 -15.42 23.34
N GLU A 406 13.40 -15.28 24.03
CA GLU A 406 12.65 -16.42 24.58
C GLU A 406 12.19 -17.37 23.47
N ILE A 407 11.62 -16.81 22.38
CA ILE A 407 11.22 -17.62 21.20
C ILE A 407 12.43 -18.39 20.64
N ILE A 408 13.53 -17.70 20.36
CA ILE A 408 14.75 -18.31 19.81
C ILE A 408 15.28 -19.42 20.74
N SER A 409 15.25 -19.18 22.05
CA SER A 409 15.79 -20.12 23.06
C SER A 409 15.09 -21.48 23.06
N THR A 410 13.83 -21.54 22.60
CA THR A 410 13.04 -22.80 22.52
C THR A 410 13.43 -23.68 21.32
N VAL A 411 14.12 -23.12 20.33
CA VAL A 411 14.43 -23.82 19.07
C VAL A 411 15.78 -24.49 19.14
N LYS A 412 15.81 -25.85 19.16
CA LYS A 412 17.06 -26.60 19.15
C LYS A 412 17.80 -26.54 17.82
N LYS A 413 17.08 -26.62 16.72
CA LYS A 413 17.58 -26.52 15.35
C LYS A 413 16.51 -25.96 14.45
N GLY A 414 16.82 -24.88 13.74
CA GLY A 414 15.89 -24.19 12.85
C GLY A 414 16.55 -22.98 12.19
N ILE A 415 15.75 -22.07 11.67
CA ILE A 415 16.22 -20.80 11.12
C ILE A 415 15.47 -19.61 11.71
N TYR A 416 16.13 -18.47 11.70
CA TYR A 416 15.54 -17.15 11.89
C TYR A 416 15.53 -16.45 10.53
N ALA A 417 14.32 -16.14 10.01
CA ALA A 417 14.12 -15.41 8.76
C ALA A 417 14.08 -13.91 9.07
N ALA A 418 15.15 -13.18 8.78
CA ALA A 418 15.25 -11.75 9.12
C ALA A 418 14.58 -10.86 8.07
N ASN A 419 14.88 -11.06 6.78
CA ASN A 419 14.37 -10.25 5.69
C ASN A 419 13.71 -11.11 4.61
N VAL A 420 12.39 -11.03 4.55
CA VAL A 420 11.57 -11.62 3.49
C VAL A 420 11.33 -10.55 2.42
N THR A 421 11.55 -10.87 1.15
CA THR A 421 11.56 -9.86 0.08
C THR A 421 10.42 -9.97 -0.92
N ASN A 422 9.85 -11.13 -1.09
CA ASN A 422 8.68 -11.36 -1.95
C ASN A 422 7.95 -12.64 -1.55
N GLY A 423 6.75 -12.79 -2.07
CA GLY A 423 5.95 -13.99 -1.86
C GLY A 423 4.95 -14.21 -2.99
N GLN A 424 4.44 -15.41 -3.06
CA GLN A 424 3.37 -15.83 -3.96
C GLN A 424 2.46 -16.82 -3.24
N VAL A 425 1.15 -16.75 -3.52
CA VAL A 425 0.15 -17.67 -2.96
C VAL A 425 -0.80 -18.19 -4.03
N GLN A 426 -1.21 -19.45 -3.87
CA GLN A 426 -2.34 -20.04 -4.61
C GLN A 426 -3.58 -20.01 -3.72
N ILE A 427 -4.44 -19.02 -3.88
CA ILE A 427 -5.55 -18.70 -2.97
C ILE A 427 -6.48 -19.88 -2.72
N GLY A 428 -6.81 -20.66 -3.75
CA GLY A 428 -7.68 -21.83 -3.65
C GLY A 428 -7.05 -23.02 -2.90
N ALA A 429 -5.76 -23.25 -3.08
CA ALA A 429 -5.01 -24.34 -2.42
C ALA A 429 -4.37 -23.87 -1.11
N GLY A 430 -4.11 -22.58 -0.97
CA GLY A 430 -3.44 -21.99 0.18
C GLY A 430 -1.90 -22.17 0.17
N ASP A 431 -1.33 -22.76 -0.88
CA ASP A 431 0.11 -22.97 -0.95
C ASP A 431 0.85 -21.67 -1.23
N PHE A 432 1.93 -21.42 -0.49
CA PHE A 432 2.76 -20.23 -0.65
C PHE A 432 4.25 -20.55 -0.77
N THR A 433 4.97 -19.60 -1.37
CA THR A 433 6.43 -19.57 -1.38
C THR A 433 6.91 -18.17 -1.06
N PHE A 434 7.87 -18.04 -0.13
CA PHE A 434 8.55 -16.79 0.21
C PHE A 434 10.03 -16.89 -0.07
N PHE A 435 10.62 -15.79 -0.56
CA PHE A 435 12.06 -15.66 -0.68
C PHE A 435 12.61 -14.89 0.54
N VAL A 436 13.51 -15.54 1.26
CA VAL A 436 14.24 -14.96 2.40
C VAL A 436 15.62 -14.55 1.92
N LYS A 437 15.87 -13.25 1.95
CA LYS A 437 17.14 -12.68 1.48
C LYS A 437 18.28 -13.00 2.44
N ASP A 438 18.00 -12.86 3.75
CA ASP A 438 18.96 -13.14 4.81
C ASP A 438 18.28 -13.56 6.11
N GLY A 439 19.05 -14.20 6.97
CA GLY A 439 18.64 -14.68 8.28
C GLY A 439 19.80 -15.36 9.01
N TYR A 440 19.46 -16.25 9.94
CA TYR A 440 20.43 -16.97 10.73
C TYR A 440 20.02 -18.43 10.95
N LEU A 441 20.99 -19.33 11.10
CA LEU A 441 20.74 -20.62 11.70
C LEU A 441 20.42 -20.44 13.19
N ILE A 442 19.51 -21.26 13.70
CA ILE A 442 19.30 -21.42 15.14
C ILE A 442 19.82 -22.76 15.55
N GLU A 443 20.77 -22.77 16.49
CA GLU A 443 21.35 -23.97 17.06
C GLU A 443 21.40 -23.87 18.59
N ASN A 444 20.73 -24.82 19.24
CA ASN A 444 20.67 -24.90 20.71
C ASN A 444 20.14 -23.57 21.35
N GLY A 445 19.11 -22.98 20.76
CA GLY A 445 18.48 -21.76 21.26
C GLY A 445 19.27 -20.46 21.02
N LYS A 446 20.19 -20.44 20.06
CA LYS A 446 21.00 -19.26 19.73
C LYS A 446 21.08 -19.06 18.23
N LEU A 447 21.12 -17.78 17.81
CA LEU A 447 21.49 -17.41 16.46
C LEU A 447 22.98 -17.70 16.26
N THR A 448 23.34 -18.38 15.16
CA THR A 448 24.70 -18.75 14.87
C THR A 448 25.17 -18.24 13.51
N GLN A 449 25.21 -19.06 12.49
CA GLN A 449 25.72 -18.70 11.17
C GLN A 449 24.70 -17.87 10.38
N PRO A 450 25.04 -16.72 9.81
CA PRO A 450 24.21 -16.03 8.83
C PRO A 450 23.88 -16.93 7.63
N ILE A 451 22.64 -16.84 7.15
CA ILE A 451 22.14 -17.58 5.98
C ILE A 451 21.53 -16.61 4.96
N LYS A 452 21.48 -17.03 3.69
CA LYS A 452 20.91 -16.22 2.61
C LYS A 452 20.29 -17.05 1.50
N ASP A 453 19.50 -16.34 0.66
CA ASP A 453 18.99 -16.84 -0.62
C ASP A 453 18.26 -18.19 -0.50
N ILE A 454 17.30 -18.27 0.42
CA ILE A 454 16.48 -19.47 0.66
C ILE A 454 15.01 -19.20 0.36
N ASN A 455 14.29 -20.27 0.07
CA ASN A 455 12.83 -20.23 -0.03
C ASN A 455 12.20 -20.88 1.21
N ILE A 456 11.13 -20.29 1.70
CA ILE A 456 10.20 -20.90 2.66
C ILE A 456 8.95 -21.29 1.92
N ILE A 457 8.54 -22.55 2.03
CA ILE A 457 7.38 -23.11 1.36
C ILE A 457 6.44 -23.65 2.42
N GLY A 458 5.15 -23.40 2.26
CA GLY A 458 4.13 -23.86 3.20
C GLY A 458 2.72 -23.76 2.63
N ASN A 459 1.76 -24.02 3.50
CA ASN A 459 0.34 -23.86 3.22
C ASN A 459 -0.24 -22.90 4.25
N GLY A 460 -1.00 -21.89 3.82
CA GLY A 460 -1.45 -20.76 4.62
C GLY A 460 -2.22 -21.18 5.89
N PRO A 461 -3.34 -21.94 5.77
CA PRO A 461 -4.07 -22.44 6.94
C PRO A 461 -3.19 -23.22 7.92
N LYS A 462 -2.30 -24.08 7.40
CA LYS A 462 -1.40 -24.87 8.23
C LYS A 462 -0.34 -24.01 8.91
N ALA A 463 0.29 -23.10 8.18
CA ALA A 463 1.30 -22.19 8.73
C ALA A 463 0.70 -21.29 9.84
N LEU A 464 -0.52 -20.77 9.64
CA LEU A 464 -1.22 -19.99 10.65
C LEU A 464 -1.53 -20.81 11.90
N ALA A 465 -1.99 -22.06 11.74
CA ALA A 465 -2.27 -22.97 12.85
C ALA A 465 -0.98 -23.40 13.58
N ASP A 466 0.14 -23.49 12.86
CA ASP A 466 1.45 -23.89 13.38
C ASP A 466 2.25 -22.75 14.05
N ILE A 467 1.71 -21.52 14.11
CA ILE A 467 2.27 -20.45 14.93
C ILE A 467 2.05 -20.78 16.39
N THR A 468 3.14 -21.05 17.13
CA THR A 468 3.08 -21.51 18.53
C THR A 468 3.49 -20.45 19.54
N MET A 469 4.28 -19.47 19.13
CA MET A 469 4.72 -18.35 19.98
C MET A 469 4.69 -17.04 19.18
N VAL A 470 4.30 -15.95 19.85
CA VAL A 470 4.22 -14.60 19.27
C VAL A 470 4.94 -13.62 20.18
N GLY A 471 5.89 -12.88 19.63
CA GLY A 471 6.74 -11.94 20.35
C GLY A 471 6.03 -10.65 20.75
N ASN A 472 6.66 -9.90 21.65
CA ASN A 472 6.19 -8.58 22.09
C ASN A 472 6.80 -7.41 21.27
N ASN A 473 7.65 -7.71 20.31
CA ASN A 473 8.43 -6.78 19.49
C ASN A 473 7.74 -6.44 18.16
N TYR A 474 6.44 -6.16 18.18
CA TYR A 474 5.70 -5.76 16.98
C TYR A 474 6.41 -4.67 16.19
N LYS A 475 6.48 -4.85 14.87
CA LYS A 475 7.03 -3.87 13.94
C LYS A 475 6.20 -3.85 12.65
N MET A 476 5.87 -2.63 12.19
CA MET A 476 5.33 -2.41 10.84
C MET A 476 6.49 -2.28 9.85
N ASP A 477 6.40 -2.94 8.72
CA ASP A 477 7.33 -2.73 7.61
C ASP A 477 6.83 -1.59 6.72
N ASN A 478 7.52 -0.47 6.80
CA ASN A 478 7.23 0.72 5.99
C ASN A 478 7.96 0.71 4.65
N GLY A 479 8.22 -0.46 4.09
CA GLY A 479 8.76 -0.63 2.74
C GLY A 479 7.78 -0.27 1.62
N THR A 480 8.19 -0.50 0.38
CA THR A 480 7.44 -0.14 -0.83
C THR A 480 6.52 -1.28 -1.33
N TRP A 481 5.90 -2.01 -0.43
CA TRP A 481 5.05 -3.13 -0.78
C TRP A 481 3.89 -2.74 -1.71
N THR A 482 3.70 -3.53 -2.74
CA THR A 482 2.62 -3.36 -3.72
C THR A 482 1.95 -4.71 -3.95
N CYS A 483 0.66 -4.76 -3.75
CA CYS A 483 -0.16 -5.95 -3.90
C CYS A 483 -0.77 -5.99 -5.29
N GLY A 484 -0.64 -7.12 -5.99
CA GLY A 484 -1.27 -7.38 -7.29
C GLY A 484 -2.48 -8.30 -7.17
N LYS A 485 -3.63 -7.92 -7.76
CA LYS A 485 -4.83 -8.76 -7.87
C LYS A 485 -5.65 -8.32 -9.08
N ASP A 486 -6.12 -9.26 -9.88
CA ASP A 486 -6.96 -9.01 -11.06
C ASP A 486 -6.38 -7.94 -12.01
N GLY A 487 -5.05 -7.95 -12.20
CA GLY A 487 -4.35 -6.98 -13.03
C GLY A 487 -4.26 -5.57 -12.43
N GLN A 488 -4.63 -5.38 -11.18
CA GLN A 488 -4.57 -4.12 -10.45
C GLN A 488 -3.46 -4.13 -9.40
N SER A 489 -2.70 -3.04 -9.30
CA SER A 489 -1.63 -2.83 -8.32
C SER A 489 -2.06 -1.81 -7.27
N CYS A 490 -2.06 -2.18 -5.99
CA CYS A 490 -2.39 -1.26 -4.89
C CYS A 490 -1.26 -1.21 -3.85
N PRO A 491 -0.92 -0.01 -3.33
CA PRO A 491 0.04 0.12 -2.25
C PRO A 491 -0.51 -0.50 -0.96
N VAL A 492 0.31 -1.30 -0.28
CA VAL A 492 -0.04 -1.98 0.97
C VAL A 492 1.09 -1.87 1.98
N THR A 493 0.81 -2.26 3.21
CA THR A 493 1.81 -2.43 4.26
C THR A 493 1.52 -3.74 4.98
N CYS A 494 2.55 -4.36 5.53
CA CYS A 494 2.41 -5.52 6.38
C CYS A 494 3.26 -5.36 7.65
N GLY A 495 2.95 -6.12 8.67
CA GLY A 495 3.70 -6.10 9.92
C GLY A 495 3.41 -7.31 10.78
N MET A 496 4.37 -7.67 11.61
CA MET A 496 4.16 -8.67 12.65
C MET A 496 5.23 -8.55 13.73
N PRO A 497 5.00 -9.06 14.94
CA PRO A 497 6.04 -9.36 15.89
C PRO A 497 6.83 -10.59 15.44
N SER A 498 7.94 -10.89 16.07
CA SER A 498 8.60 -12.17 15.86
C SER A 498 7.66 -13.32 16.22
N ALA A 499 7.65 -14.37 15.40
CA ALA A 499 6.76 -15.51 15.62
C ALA A 499 7.43 -16.83 15.28
N LEU A 500 7.17 -17.85 16.09
CA LEU A 500 7.63 -19.22 15.83
C LEU A 500 6.56 -19.99 15.07
N VAL A 501 6.85 -20.36 13.83
CA VAL A 501 6.10 -21.38 13.09
C VAL A 501 6.81 -22.72 13.34
N SER A 502 6.12 -23.65 13.97
CA SER A 502 6.72 -24.90 14.43
C SER A 502 7.28 -25.78 13.32
N LYS A 503 6.75 -25.64 12.09
CA LYS A 503 7.14 -26.47 10.96
C LYS A 503 6.87 -25.77 9.61
N LEU A 504 7.94 -25.49 8.87
CA LEU A 504 7.87 -25.04 7.47
C LEU A 504 8.94 -25.78 6.65
N THR A 505 8.73 -25.86 5.35
CA THR A 505 9.74 -26.38 4.43
C THR A 505 10.68 -25.25 4.03
N VAL A 506 11.95 -25.42 4.33
CA VAL A 506 13.03 -24.50 3.95
C VAL A 506 13.78 -25.11 2.76
N GLY A 507 13.82 -24.38 1.64
CA GLY A 507 14.66 -24.72 0.51
C GLY A 507 16.09 -24.28 0.75
N GLY A 508 17.05 -25.13 0.40
CA GLY A 508 18.47 -24.88 0.63
C GLY A 508 19.33 -25.73 -0.29
N GLU A 509 20.60 -25.93 0.07
CA GLU A 509 21.45 -26.90 -0.61
C GLU A 509 21.03 -28.34 -0.25
N ASN A 510 21.08 -29.24 -1.25
CA ASN A 510 20.77 -30.68 -1.08
C ASN A 510 21.90 -31.42 -0.32
#